data_cfab54e8888970610718597b2f9a1d23
#
_entry.id   cfab54e8888970610718597b2f9a1d23
#
_cell.length_a   1.000
_cell.length_b   1.000
_cell.length_c   1.000
_cell.angle_alpha   90.00
_cell.angle_beta   90.00
_cell.angle_gamma   90.00
#
_symmetry.space_group_name_H-M   'P 1'
#
loop_
_entity.id
_entity.type
_entity.pdbx_description
1 polymer ?
#
loop_
_entity_poly.entity_id
_entity_poly.type
_entity_poly.pdbx_seq_one_letter_code
_entity_poly.pdbx_strand_id
1 'polypeptide(L)'
;MNLEGVRHHEAEAVTGEERDAAVIVPVVQRDGDPHLLFTKRADHLADHPGQMSFPGGGTEPVDASREATALREAEEEIGLRAPEVECIGRLDDIRTVTRFAVRPFVATIPYRAYEPCDGEVAEIAVLSLAELTDLSNYESERRDHPYYGEIRLHFFHVDGYTVWGATGRILVQFLALATAWEMPPAPDRVVDADAEYPV
;
A
#
# COMPACT_ATOMS: atom_id res chain seq x y z
N MET A 1 -11.33 3.03 13.99
CA MET A 1 -11.38 2.72 12.54
C MET A 1 -12.82 2.38 12.16
N ASN A 2 -13.29 2.86 11.00
CA ASN A 2 -14.60 2.55 10.45
C ASN A 2 -14.43 2.24 8.94
N LEU A 3 -14.73 1.03 8.50
CA LEU A 3 -14.56 0.61 7.10
C LEU A 3 -15.78 0.93 6.20
N GLU A 4 -16.83 1.55 6.73
CA GLU A 4 -18.01 1.94 5.93
C GLU A 4 -17.64 2.97 4.84
N GLY A 5 -16.68 3.86 5.10
CA GLY A 5 -16.16 4.78 4.08
C GLY A 5 -15.57 4.04 2.89
N VAL A 6 -14.79 2.98 3.14
CA VAL A 6 -14.22 2.13 2.09
C VAL A 6 -15.30 1.33 1.36
N ARG A 7 -16.28 0.77 2.09
CA ARG A 7 -17.36 -0.04 1.53
C ARG A 7 -18.25 0.73 0.52
N HIS A 8 -18.44 2.01 0.76
CA HIS A 8 -19.28 2.88 -0.06
C HIS A 8 -18.48 3.78 -1.01
N HIS A 9 -17.15 3.65 -1.05
CA HIS A 9 -16.31 4.44 -1.93
C HIS A 9 -16.52 4.06 -3.40
N GLU A 10 -16.87 5.06 -4.22
CA GLU A 10 -16.97 4.92 -5.68
C GLU A 10 -15.58 5.06 -6.31
N ALA A 11 -14.81 3.99 -6.26
CA ALA A 11 -13.41 4.01 -6.62
C ALA A 11 -13.18 4.30 -8.11
N GLU A 12 -12.28 5.23 -8.41
CA GLU A 12 -11.85 5.57 -9.76
C GLU A 12 -10.90 4.52 -10.33
N ALA A 13 -11.04 4.23 -11.62
CA ALA A 13 -10.16 3.32 -12.32
C ALA A 13 -9.18 4.10 -13.19
N VAL A 14 -7.91 3.69 -13.19
CA VAL A 14 -6.90 4.16 -14.13
C VAL A 14 -6.96 3.32 -15.40
N THR A 15 -6.93 4.00 -16.55
CA THR A 15 -6.88 3.37 -17.87
C THR A 15 -5.69 3.91 -18.67
N GLY A 16 -5.23 3.11 -19.64
CA GLY A 16 -4.17 3.52 -20.56
C GLY A 16 -2.74 3.23 -20.08
N GLU A 17 -2.58 2.57 -18.96
CA GLU A 17 -1.28 2.03 -18.55
C GLU A 17 -0.97 0.72 -19.29
N GLU A 18 0.33 0.42 -19.43
CA GLU A 18 0.78 -0.76 -20.18
C GLU A 18 0.58 -2.06 -19.41
N ARG A 19 0.57 -1.98 -18.09
CA ARG A 19 0.51 -3.13 -17.18
C ARG A 19 -0.49 -2.89 -16.06
N ASP A 20 -1.14 -3.97 -15.67
CA ASP A 20 -2.07 -3.99 -14.55
C ASP A 20 -1.45 -4.74 -13.37
N ALA A 21 -1.72 -4.24 -12.16
CA ALA A 21 -1.36 -4.89 -10.92
C ALA A 21 -2.49 -4.74 -9.90
N ALA A 22 -2.46 -5.57 -8.87
CA ALA A 22 -3.39 -5.45 -7.77
C ALA A 22 -2.75 -5.84 -6.45
N VAL A 23 -3.17 -5.19 -5.37
CA VAL A 23 -2.67 -5.42 -4.01
C VAL A 23 -3.82 -5.61 -3.03
N ILE A 24 -3.60 -6.34 -1.96
CA ILE A 24 -4.47 -6.35 -0.78
C ILE A 24 -3.95 -5.31 0.20
N VAL A 25 -4.82 -4.49 0.75
CA VAL A 25 -4.59 -3.66 1.96
C VAL A 25 -5.13 -4.43 3.16
N PRO A 26 -4.30 -5.24 3.83
CA PRO A 26 -4.78 -6.19 4.82
C PRO A 26 -4.94 -5.50 6.18
N VAL A 27 -6.17 -5.48 6.67
CA VAL A 27 -6.53 -5.01 8.00
C VAL A 27 -6.58 -6.20 8.97
N VAL A 28 -5.80 -6.14 10.03
CA VAL A 28 -5.77 -7.15 11.09
C VAL A 28 -6.17 -6.54 12.43
N GLN A 29 -6.84 -7.33 13.28
CA GLN A 29 -7.11 -6.97 14.67
C GLN A 29 -6.10 -7.67 15.57
N ARG A 30 -5.24 -6.92 16.24
CA ARG A 30 -4.28 -7.43 17.20
C ARG A 30 -4.59 -6.85 18.57
N ASP A 31 -4.87 -7.72 19.55
CA ASP A 31 -5.20 -7.33 20.93
C ASP A 31 -6.38 -6.34 21.05
N GLY A 32 -7.27 -6.33 20.05
CA GLY A 32 -8.41 -5.41 19.97
C GLY A 32 -8.13 -4.11 19.19
N ASP A 33 -6.88 -3.86 18.81
CA ASP A 33 -6.48 -2.68 18.06
C ASP A 33 -6.25 -3.00 16.57
N PRO A 34 -6.65 -2.08 15.67
CA PRO A 34 -6.44 -2.28 14.24
C PRO A 34 -4.99 -2.02 13.82
N HIS A 35 -4.49 -2.88 12.95
CA HIS A 35 -3.18 -2.78 12.32
C HIS A 35 -3.30 -3.03 10.82
N LEU A 36 -2.28 -2.63 10.06
CA LEU A 36 -2.11 -2.98 8.66
C LEU A 36 -0.89 -3.88 8.49
N LEU A 37 -1.02 -4.89 7.63
CA LEU A 37 0.09 -5.75 7.28
C LEU A 37 0.76 -5.25 6.00
N PHE A 38 2.10 -5.23 6.02
CA PHE A 38 2.95 -4.86 4.89
C PHE A 38 3.98 -5.97 4.65
N THR A 39 4.47 -6.03 3.42
CA THR A 39 5.66 -6.80 3.03
C THR A 39 6.83 -5.86 2.82
N LYS A 40 8.03 -6.30 3.15
CA LYS A 40 9.28 -5.62 2.80
C LYS A 40 9.97 -6.42 1.70
N ARG A 41 10.22 -5.76 0.59
CA ARG A 41 10.89 -6.40 -0.56
C ARG A 41 12.31 -6.80 -0.23
N ALA A 42 12.73 -7.94 -0.79
CA ALA A 42 14.09 -8.44 -0.57
C ALA A 42 15.15 -7.54 -1.23
N ASP A 43 16.29 -7.37 -0.54
CA ASP A 43 17.36 -6.45 -0.97
C ASP A 43 18.06 -6.91 -2.27
N HIS A 44 17.94 -8.18 -2.66
CA HIS A 44 18.56 -8.71 -3.87
C HIS A 44 17.74 -8.49 -5.14
N LEU A 45 16.52 -7.98 -5.04
CA LEU A 45 15.67 -7.69 -6.19
C LEU A 45 16.17 -6.46 -6.95
N ALA A 46 16.04 -6.51 -8.28
CA ALA A 46 16.48 -5.41 -9.14
C ALA A 46 15.62 -4.15 -9.01
N ASP A 47 14.32 -4.35 -8.74
CA ASP A 47 13.36 -3.26 -8.65
C ASP A 47 12.93 -3.05 -7.20
N HIS A 48 13.12 -1.83 -6.69
CA HIS A 48 12.64 -1.38 -5.39
C HIS A 48 13.10 -2.23 -4.18
N PRO A 49 14.41 -2.58 -4.05
CA PRO A 49 14.89 -3.36 -2.92
C PRO A 49 14.59 -2.65 -1.59
N GLY A 50 14.22 -3.43 -0.58
CA GLY A 50 13.94 -2.92 0.77
C GLY A 50 12.67 -2.08 0.93
N GLN A 51 11.93 -1.79 -0.14
CA GLN A 51 10.69 -1.00 -0.05
C GLN A 51 9.57 -1.75 0.66
N MET A 52 8.80 -0.98 1.44
CA MET A 52 7.55 -1.45 2.04
C MET A 52 6.44 -1.43 0.99
N SER A 53 5.68 -2.52 0.88
CA SER A 53 4.54 -2.65 0.00
C SER A 53 3.37 -3.36 0.68
N PHE A 54 2.19 -3.24 0.10
CA PHE A 54 1.10 -4.16 0.39
C PHE A 54 1.30 -5.44 -0.41
N PRO A 55 0.90 -6.63 0.11
CA PRO A 55 0.94 -7.87 -0.65
C PRO A 55 0.22 -7.75 -1.99
N GLY A 56 0.86 -8.19 -3.06
CA GLY A 56 0.31 -8.10 -4.39
C GLY A 56 1.33 -7.91 -5.50
N GLY A 57 0.87 -8.00 -6.74
CA GLY A 57 1.76 -7.95 -7.91
C GLY A 57 1.04 -7.78 -9.23
N GLY A 58 1.72 -8.17 -10.30
CA GLY A 58 1.25 -8.03 -11.67
C GLY A 58 0.15 -9.01 -12.05
N THR A 59 -0.80 -8.55 -12.87
CA THR A 59 -1.85 -9.42 -13.41
C THR A 59 -1.25 -10.41 -14.43
N GLU A 60 -1.59 -11.68 -14.28
CA GLU A 60 -1.24 -12.75 -15.19
C GLU A 60 -2.44 -13.22 -16.04
N PRO A 61 -2.21 -13.87 -17.19
CA PRO A 61 -3.30 -14.37 -18.04
C PRO A 61 -4.22 -15.41 -17.36
N VAL A 62 -3.75 -16.05 -16.30
CA VAL A 62 -4.50 -17.03 -15.50
C VAL A 62 -5.49 -16.34 -14.55
N ASP A 63 -5.31 -15.06 -14.24
CA ASP A 63 -6.11 -14.34 -13.28
C ASP A 63 -7.49 -13.98 -13.89
N ALA A 64 -8.56 -14.44 -13.24
CA ALA A 64 -9.91 -14.17 -13.67
C ALA A 64 -10.35 -12.70 -13.48
N SER A 65 -9.67 -11.98 -12.57
CA SER A 65 -9.92 -10.58 -12.22
C SER A 65 -8.72 -9.99 -11.50
N ARG A 66 -8.65 -8.65 -11.35
CA ARG A 66 -7.62 -8.00 -10.52
C ARG A 66 -7.71 -8.38 -9.04
N GLU A 67 -8.90 -8.70 -8.54
CA GLU A 67 -9.04 -9.25 -7.18
C GLU A 67 -8.39 -10.64 -7.09
N ALA A 68 -8.59 -11.50 -8.11
CA ALA A 68 -7.91 -12.78 -8.18
C ALA A 68 -6.38 -12.65 -8.24
N THR A 69 -5.85 -11.65 -8.98
CA THR A 69 -4.43 -11.29 -8.94
C THR A 69 -3.95 -11.01 -7.52
N ALA A 70 -4.62 -10.07 -6.83
CA ALA A 70 -4.22 -9.68 -5.48
C ALA A 70 -4.27 -10.85 -4.47
N LEU A 71 -5.25 -11.74 -4.60
CA LEU A 71 -5.37 -12.93 -3.75
C LEU A 71 -4.28 -13.97 -4.06
N ARG A 72 -3.97 -14.22 -5.34
CA ARG A 72 -2.91 -15.15 -5.76
C ARG A 72 -1.55 -14.69 -5.24
N GLU A 73 -1.20 -13.43 -5.48
CA GLU A 73 0.04 -12.83 -5.02
C GLU A 73 0.18 -12.86 -3.49
N ALA A 74 -0.90 -12.52 -2.76
CA ALA A 74 -0.90 -12.59 -1.30
C ALA A 74 -0.72 -14.03 -0.76
N GLU A 75 -1.23 -15.04 -1.49
CA GLU A 75 -0.99 -16.44 -1.13
C GLU A 75 0.47 -16.82 -1.42
N GLU A 76 1.05 -16.41 -2.55
CA GLU A 76 2.41 -16.68 -2.95
C GLU A 76 3.43 -15.98 -2.04
N GLU A 77 3.21 -14.71 -1.70
CA GLU A 77 4.13 -13.89 -0.91
C GLU A 77 4.10 -14.23 0.60
N ILE A 78 2.90 -14.37 1.19
CA ILE A 78 2.71 -14.45 2.65
C ILE A 78 1.83 -15.62 3.12
N GLY A 79 1.45 -16.53 2.23
CA GLY A 79 0.59 -17.68 2.56
C GLY A 79 -0.82 -17.29 3.01
N LEU A 80 -1.34 -16.14 2.57
CA LEU A 80 -2.70 -15.69 2.86
C LEU A 80 -3.68 -16.32 1.86
N ARG A 81 -4.44 -17.32 2.31
CA ARG A 81 -5.35 -18.05 1.45
C ARG A 81 -6.64 -17.28 1.19
N ALA A 82 -7.16 -17.33 -0.01
CA ALA A 82 -8.38 -16.64 -0.42
C ALA A 82 -9.60 -16.82 0.54
N PRO A 83 -9.88 -18.02 1.12
CA PRO A 83 -10.97 -18.19 2.09
C PRO A 83 -10.77 -17.45 3.43
N GLU A 84 -9.56 -16.97 3.72
CA GLU A 84 -9.23 -16.20 4.93
C GLU A 84 -9.45 -14.70 4.74
N VAL A 85 -9.74 -14.25 3.51
CA VAL A 85 -9.86 -12.84 3.12
C VAL A 85 -11.31 -12.43 3.03
N GLU A 86 -11.71 -11.45 3.83
CA GLU A 86 -13.00 -10.77 3.67
C GLU A 86 -12.77 -9.43 2.97
N CYS A 87 -13.05 -9.36 1.67
CA CYS A 87 -12.93 -8.13 0.89
C CYS A 87 -14.03 -7.14 1.32
N ILE A 88 -13.61 -5.94 1.71
CA ILE A 88 -14.49 -4.84 2.16
C ILE A 88 -14.88 -3.93 1.00
N GLY A 89 -13.90 -3.62 0.14
CA GLY A 89 -14.06 -2.72 -0.99
C GLY A 89 -12.72 -2.44 -1.65
N ARG A 90 -12.70 -1.49 -2.57
CA ARG A 90 -11.47 -1.06 -3.26
C ARG A 90 -11.24 0.44 -3.10
N LEU A 91 -9.99 0.85 -3.25
CA LEU A 91 -9.58 2.24 -3.37
C LEU A 91 -9.41 2.64 -4.84
N ASP A 92 -9.12 3.91 -5.11
CA ASP A 92 -8.80 4.36 -6.45
C ASP A 92 -7.53 3.69 -6.97
N ASP A 93 -7.51 3.39 -8.25
CA ASP A 93 -6.31 2.85 -8.90
C ASP A 93 -5.17 3.88 -8.84
N ILE A 94 -3.94 3.42 -8.60
CA ILE A 94 -2.74 4.24 -8.53
C ILE A 94 -1.87 4.02 -9.77
N ARG A 95 -1.49 5.11 -10.45
CA ARG A 95 -0.44 5.08 -11.48
C ARG A 95 0.92 5.05 -10.83
N THR A 96 1.80 4.18 -11.32
CA THR A 96 3.20 4.12 -10.89
C THR A 96 4.15 4.61 -11.98
N VAL A 97 5.35 5.06 -11.57
CA VAL A 97 6.43 5.46 -12.49
C VAL A 97 6.87 4.32 -13.42
N THR A 98 6.62 3.09 -13.03
CA THR A 98 6.89 1.88 -13.82
C THR A 98 5.75 1.47 -14.75
N ARG A 99 4.77 2.40 -14.98
CA ARG A 99 3.62 2.24 -15.88
C ARG A 99 2.66 1.12 -15.52
N PHE A 100 2.49 0.86 -14.24
CA PHE A 100 1.40 0.01 -13.74
C PHE A 100 0.18 0.85 -13.35
N ALA A 101 -1.00 0.31 -13.63
CA ALA A 101 -2.24 0.65 -12.94
C ALA A 101 -2.42 -0.33 -11.78
N VAL A 102 -2.13 0.12 -10.56
CA VAL A 102 -2.25 -0.70 -9.35
C VAL A 102 -3.62 -0.51 -8.74
N ARG A 103 -4.37 -1.60 -8.55
CA ARG A 103 -5.69 -1.62 -7.90
C ARG A 103 -5.61 -2.14 -6.48
N PRO A 104 -5.88 -1.29 -5.47
CA PRO A 104 -5.89 -1.72 -4.07
C PRO A 104 -7.27 -2.25 -3.66
N PHE A 105 -7.28 -3.44 -3.03
CA PHE A 105 -8.43 -4.02 -2.37
C PHE A 105 -8.22 -4.00 -0.86
N VAL A 106 -9.14 -3.39 -0.13
CA VAL A 106 -9.12 -3.40 1.34
C VAL A 106 -9.82 -4.65 1.83
N ALA A 107 -9.16 -5.40 2.69
CA ALA A 107 -9.72 -6.63 3.23
C ALA A 107 -9.39 -6.83 4.71
N THR A 108 -10.29 -7.45 5.45
CA THR A 108 -9.98 -7.98 6.77
C THR A 108 -9.42 -9.38 6.65
N ILE A 109 -8.38 -9.66 7.43
CA ILE A 109 -7.70 -10.95 7.46
C ILE A 109 -7.47 -11.39 8.93
N PRO A 110 -7.35 -12.71 9.21
CA PRO A 110 -7.08 -13.17 10.56
C PRO A 110 -5.70 -12.71 11.04
N TYR A 111 -5.60 -12.38 12.34
CA TYR A 111 -4.30 -12.16 12.96
C TYR A 111 -3.65 -13.50 13.30
N ARG A 112 -2.54 -13.79 12.64
CA ARG A 112 -1.67 -14.94 12.91
C ARG A 112 -0.23 -14.60 12.52
N ALA A 113 0.71 -15.46 12.82
CA ALA A 113 2.05 -15.36 12.27
C ALA A 113 1.97 -15.62 10.75
N TYR A 114 2.40 -14.64 9.97
CA TYR A 114 2.62 -14.74 8.54
C TYR A 114 4.12 -14.83 8.31
N GLU A 115 4.54 -15.66 7.37
CA GLU A 115 5.95 -15.84 7.03
C GLU A 115 6.13 -15.62 5.53
N PRO A 116 7.26 -15.03 5.09
CA PRO A 116 7.59 -14.94 3.68
C PRO A 116 7.61 -16.34 3.05
N CYS A 117 6.86 -16.54 1.97
CA CYS A 117 6.74 -17.84 1.30
C CYS A 117 7.56 -17.96 0.04
N ASP A 118 7.93 -16.82 -0.55
CA ASP A 118 8.79 -16.74 -1.73
C ASP A 118 10.10 -15.99 -1.42
N GLY A 119 10.97 -15.89 -2.41
CA GLY A 119 12.23 -15.14 -2.28
C GLY A 119 12.09 -13.63 -2.49
N GLU A 120 10.90 -13.10 -2.80
CA GLU A 120 10.69 -11.68 -3.09
C GLU A 120 10.45 -10.87 -1.83
N VAL A 121 9.85 -11.48 -0.81
CA VAL A 121 9.57 -10.85 0.49
C VAL A 121 10.68 -11.21 1.48
N ALA A 122 11.35 -10.20 2.02
CA ALA A 122 12.35 -10.37 3.08
C ALA A 122 11.71 -10.43 4.46
N GLU A 123 10.65 -9.64 4.68
CA GLU A 123 10.06 -9.44 5.99
C GLU A 123 8.59 -9.07 5.89
N ILE A 124 7.80 -9.41 6.91
CA ILE A 124 6.40 -9.01 7.05
C ILE A 124 6.28 -8.14 8.29
N ALA A 125 5.77 -6.92 8.10
CA ALA A 125 5.54 -5.97 9.18
C ALA A 125 4.05 -5.76 9.42
N VAL A 126 3.64 -5.75 10.69
CA VAL A 126 2.26 -5.46 11.11
C VAL A 126 2.29 -4.18 11.93
N LEU A 127 1.96 -3.05 11.29
CA LEU A 127 2.08 -1.72 11.84
C LEU A 127 0.76 -1.25 12.46
N SER A 128 0.84 -0.61 13.62
CA SER A 128 -0.32 -0.08 14.35
C SER A 128 -1.00 1.05 13.56
N LEU A 129 -2.32 0.96 13.41
CA LEU A 129 -3.08 2.04 12.78
C LEU A 129 -3.01 3.35 13.60
N ALA A 130 -2.88 3.25 14.92
CA ALA A 130 -2.71 4.42 15.78
C ALA A 130 -1.41 5.17 15.45
N GLU A 131 -0.30 4.45 15.24
CA GLU A 131 0.98 5.04 14.86
C GLU A 131 0.98 5.56 13.41
N LEU A 132 0.33 4.86 12.49
CA LEU A 132 0.16 5.31 11.11
C LEU A 132 -0.71 6.57 10.99
N THR A 133 -1.58 6.84 11.96
CA THR A 133 -2.41 8.06 12.02
C THR A 133 -1.80 9.19 12.85
N ASP A 134 -0.70 8.93 13.56
CA ASP A 134 0.02 9.97 14.30
C ASP A 134 0.81 10.85 13.32
N LEU A 135 0.47 12.13 13.27
CA LEU A 135 1.14 13.09 12.38
C LEU A 135 2.62 13.32 12.72
N SER A 136 3.08 12.93 13.91
CA SER A 136 4.51 12.97 14.24
C SER A 136 5.33 11.90 13.49
N ASN A 137 4.67 10.86 12.99
CA ASN A 137 5.25 9.78 12.18
C ASN A 137 5.08 10.02 10.67
N TYR A 138 4.43 11.14 10.29
CA TYR A 138 4.14 11.46 8.90
C TYR A 138 4.90 12.69 8.44
N GLU A 139 5.48 12.62 7.27
CA GLU A 139 5.97 13.79 6.53
C GLU A 139 5.62 13.69 5.06
N SER A 140 5.67 14.81 4.36
CA SER A 140 5.42 14.85 2.92
C SER A 140 6.31 15.88 2.24
N GLU A 141 6.64 15.60 1.01
CA GLU A 141 7.38 16.55 0.17
C GLU A 141 6.67 16.80 -1.15
N ARG A 142 6.81 18.01 -1.68
CA ARG A 142 6.41 18.37 -3.02
C ARG A 142 7.65 18.33 -3.91
N ARG A 143 7.53 17.65 -5.06
CA ARG A 143 8.60 17.45 -6.01
C ARG A 143 8.09 17.61 -7.44
N ASP A 144 8.86 18.23 -8.33
CA ASP A 144 8.55 18.23 -9.74
C ASP A 144 9.09 16.95 -10.39
N HIS A 145 8.16 16.03 -10.70
CA HIS A 145 8.51 14.73 -11.29
C HIS A 145 8.56 14.83 -12.82
N PRO A 146 9.62 14.34 -13.51
CA PRO A 146 9.83 14.53 -14.94
C PRO A 146 8.70 14.03 -15.84
N TYR A 147 7.86 13.08 -15.37
CA TYR A 147 6.74 12.52 -16.14
C TYR A 147 5.36 12.93 -15.64
N TYR A 148 5.22 13.30 -14.36
CA TYR A 148 3.93 13.59 -13.73
C TYR A 148 3.75 15.04 -13.34
N GLY A 149 4.77 15.90 -13.57
CA GLY A 149 4.78 17.27 -13.10
C GLY A 149 4.84 17.32 -11.57
N GLU A 150 4.21 18.32 -10.97
CA GLU A 150 4.22 18.49 -9.53
C GLU A 150 3.46 17.37 -8.84
N ILE A 151 4.16 16.59 -8.00
CA ILE A 151 3.60 15.52 -7.18
C ILE A 151 3.86 15.77 -5.70
N ARG A 152 2.99 15.21 -4.85
CA ARG A 152 3.23 15.13 -3.41
C ARG A 152 3.53 13.69 -3.04
N LEU A 153 4.69 13.47 -2.43
CA LEU A 153 5.09 12.20 -1.87
C LEU A 153 4.81 12.17 -0.36
N HIS A 154 4.41 11.01 0.13
CA HIS A 154 4.00 10.77 1.50
C HIS A 154 4.93 9.74 2.12
N PHE A 155 5.41 9.99 3.33
CA PHE A 155 6.31 9.12 4.08
C PHE A 155 5.73 8.90 5.47
N PHE A 156 5.60 7.63 5.85
CA PHE A 156 5.14 7.21 7.18
C PHE A 156 6.27 6.42 7.83
N HIS A 157 6.81 6.94 8.92
CA HIS A 157 7.93 6.36 9.67
C HIS A 157 7.41 5.69 10.92
N VAL A 158 7.25 4.38 10.90
CA VAL A 158 6.67 3.60 12.01
C VAL A 158 7.54 2.36 12.28
N ASP A 159 7.90 2.12 13.52
CA ASP A 159 8.67 0.94 13.97
C ASP A 159 9.98 0.69 13.19
N GLY A 160 10.63 1.76 12.72
CA GLY A 160 11.85 1.66 11.93
C GLY A 160 11.63 1.34 10.45
N TYR A 161 10.38 1.28 10.00
CA TYR A 161 10.01 1.17 8.59
C TYR A 161 9.61 2.52 8.02
N THR A 162 9.82 2.69 6.72
CA THR A 162 9.31 3.84 5.97
C THR A 162 8.36 3.36 4.88
N VAL A 163 7.08 3.72 4.98
CA VAL A 163 6.07 3.46 3.94
C VAL A 163 5.92 4.69 3.08
N TRP A 164 6.21 4.58 1.77
CA TRP A 164 6.22 5.71 0.84
C TRP A 164 5.88 5.31 -0.60
N GLY A 165 6.01 6.22 -1.56
CA GLY A 165 5.77 5.96 -2.98
C GLY A 165 4.32 5.60 -3.30
N ALA A 166 4.10 4.58 -4.11
CA ALA A 166 2.76 4.09 -4.45
C ALA A 166 2.03 3.57 -3.20
N THR A 167 2.73 2.85 -2.32
CA THR A 167 2.19 2.31 -1.06
C THR A 167 1.76 3.44 -0.12
N GLY A 168 2.56 4.51 0.00
CA GLY A 168 2.20 5.70 0.78
C GLY A 168 0.96 6.41 0.24
N ARG A 169 0.78 6.49 -1.10
CA ARG A 169 -0.43 7.05 -1.72
C ARG A 169 -1.67 6.20 -1.46
N ILE A 170 -1.55 4.87 -1.52
CA ILE A 170 -2.63 3.95 -1.15
C ILE A 170 -2.99 4.12 0.33
N LEU A 171 -1.98 4.21 1.19
CA LEU A 171 -2.17 4.40 2.63
C LEU A 171 -2.91 5.71 2.93
N VAL A 172 -2.55 6.82 2.31
CA VAL A 172 -3.27 8.12 2.46
C VAL A 172 -4.76 7.97 2.13
N GLN A 173 -5.12 7.32 1.02
CA GLN A 173 -6.52 7.09 0.69
C GLN A 173 -7.23 6.23 1.74
N PHE A 174 -6.58 5.14 2.15
CA PHE A 174 -7.15 4.26 3.18
C PHE A 174 -7.40 5.01 4.48
N LEU A 175 -6.43 5.77 4.98
CA LEU A 175 -6.55 6.53 6.22
C LEU A 175 -7.68 7.56 6.15
N ALA A 176 -7.80 8.28 5.04
CA ALA A 176 -8.86 9.27 4.84
C ALA A 176 -10.27 8.66 4.82
N LEU A 177 -10.42 7.42 4.32
CA LEU A 177 -11.72 6.74 4.23
C LEU A 177 -12.07 5.95 5.50
N ALA A 178 -11.07 5.40 6.19
CA ALA A 178 -11.27 4.46 7.29
C ALA A 178 -11.08 5.06 8.70
N THR A 179 -10.54 6.28 8.79
CA THR A 179 -10.21 6.93 10.07
C THR A 179 -10.63 8.40 10.07
N ALA A 180 -10.34 9.11 11.16
CA ALA A 180 -10.48 10.56 11.25
C ALA A 180 -9.17 11.30 10.84
N TRP A 181 -8.21 10.59 10.23
CA TRP A 181 -6.97 11.20 9.79
C TRP A 181 -7.21 12.16 8.62
N GLU A 182 -6.65 13.34 8.72
CA GLU A 182 -6.70 14.34 7.67
C GLU A 182 -5.28 14.68 7.21
N MET A 183 -5.06 14.62 5.91
CA MET A 183 -3.78 14.99 5.33
C MET A 183 -3.50 16.48 5.59
N PRO A 184 -2.33 16.85 6.14
CA PRO A 184 -1.93 18.24 6.31
C PRO A 184 -2.05 19.01 4.98
N PRO A 185 -2.58 20.25 4.97
CA PRO A 185 -2.88 21.00 3.75
C PRO A 185 -1.63 21.40 2.95
N ALA A 186 -0.49 21.58 3.63
CA ALA A 186 0.78 21.91 3.01
C ALA A 186 1.78 20.74 3.17
N PRO A 187 2.70 20.54 2.21
CA PRO A 187 3.82 19.62 2.40
C PRO A 187 4.80 20.21 3.43
N ASP A 188 5.56 19.33 4.08
CA ASP A 188 6.58 19.75 5.06
C ASP A 188 7.76 20.43 4.37
N ARG A 189 8.03 20.02 3.12
CA ARG A 189 9.11 20.61 2.31
C ARG A 189 8.79 20.58 0.82
N VAL A 190 9.46 21.46 0.09
CA VAL A 190 9.49 21.49 -1.38
C VAL A 190 10.93 21.22 -1.78
N VAL A 191 11.14 20.24 -2.62
CA VAL A 191 12.48 19.78 -3.01
C VAL A 191 12.64 19.73 -4.52
N ASP A 192 13.88 19.78 -4.99
CA ASP A 192 14.21 19.62 -6.40
C ASP A 192 13.93 18.17 -6.86
N ALA A 193 13.77 17.98 -8.17
CA ALA A 193 13.41 16.68 -8.77
C ALA A 193 14.42 15.57 -8.46
N ASP A 194 15.69 15.91 -8.27
CA ASP A 194 16.81 15.01 -8.03
C ASP A 194 17.22 14.90 -6.55
N ALA A 195 16.49 15.53 -5.62
CA ALA A 195 16.76 15.43 -4.20
C ALA A 195 16.65 13.97 -3.72
N GLU A 196 17.50 13.57 -2.78
CA GLU A 196 17.44 12.25 -2.16
C GLU A 196 16.12 12.06 -1.40
N TYR A 197 15.62 10.82 -1.36
CA TYR A 197 14.44 10.47 -0.58
C TYR A 197 14.79 10.26 0.89
N PRO A 198 13.91 10.62 1.82
CA PRO A 198 14.14 10.45 3.27
C PRO A 198 13.81 9.01 3.73
N VAL A 199 14.47 8.02 3.15
CA VAL A 199 14.22 6.58 3.37
C VAL A 199 15.48 5.86 3.79
#